data_2a6b9fb9872d9094f3cb38a57a11b592
#
_entry.id   2a6b9fb9872d9094f3cb38a57a11b592
#
_cell.length_a   1.000
_cell.length_b   1.000
_cell.length_c   1.000
_cell.angle_alpha   90.00
_cell.angle_beta   90.00
_cell.angle_gamma   90.00
#
_symmetry.space_group_name_H-M   'P 1'
#
loop_
_entity.id
_entity.type
_entity.pdbx_description
1 polymer ?
#
loop_
_entity_poly.entity_id
_entity_poly.type
_entity_poly.pdbx_seq_one_letter_code
_entity_poly.pdbx_strand_id
1 'polypeptide(L)'
;LAAAGFLIVSGLTGAVISWDHELDELLNPHLTEAVAEGPAIPSLALASMIEARDPRARVTYVPLAAEPGHSINFGISPRVDPATGRLYELGYNEVFVDPASGRELGRREWGAVWPITTETVVSFLYVLHYSLHVPELWGIELWGVWLMGIVAIVWTIDCFVGFYLTLPRRLAPAPRRRANSWWSRWKPAWQIKTGGSAYRINFDIHRAFSLWTWVLLFIVAFTAFSLNLYSEVFHPLMSRVSEVTPTPFDQRELADRHQPIEPIVSFPTVIERAVVEARARGWQEPAGDINYDQGYGIFGVGFFHPGDDHGSAGVGPPYLYYDGRDGRFL
;
A
#
# COMPACT_ATOMS: atom_id res chain seq x y z
N LEU A 1 -8.15 24.51 -7.46
CA LEU A 1 -9.37 23.73 -7.79
C LEU A 1 -9.05 22.35 -8.37
N ALA A 2 -8.09 22.22 -9.32
CA ALA A 2 -7.76 20.89 -9.88
C ALA A 2 -7.28 19.92 -8.79
N ALA A 3 -6.29 20.31 -7.96
CA ALA A 3 -5.80 19.49 -6.85
C ALA A 3 -6.93 19.08 -5.88
N ALA A 4 -7.91 19.94 -5.63
CA ALA A 4 -9.04 19.62 -4.75
C ALA A 4 -9.89 18.45 -5.29
N GLY A 5 -10.07 18.36 -6.62
CA GLY A 5 -10.76 17.22 -7.23
C GLY A 5 -10.06 15.88 -6.95
N PHE A 6 -8.75 15.85 -7.11
CA PHE A 6 -7.94 14.66 -6.80
C PHE A 6 -8.01 14.30 -5.30
N LEU A 7 -7.91 15.30 -4.41
CA LEU A 7 -7.99 15.08 -2.97
C LEU A 7 -9.37 14.59 -2.51
N ILE A 8 -10.46 15.00 -3.18
CA ILE A 8 -11.80 14.48 -2.89
C ILE A 8 -11.87 12.99 -3.27
N VAL A 9 -11.42 12.62 -4.47
CA VAL A 9 -11.41 11.22 -4.90
C VAL A 9 -10.56 10.38 -3.96
N SER A 10 -9.32 10.80 -3.70
CA SER A 10 -8.40 10.09 -2.81
C SER A 10 -8.91 10.02 -1.37
N GLY A 11 -9.52 11.10 -0.85
CA GLY A 11 -10.10 11.11 0.50
C GLY A 11 -11.30 10.17 0.66
N LEU A 12 -12.19 10.12 -0.34
CA LEU A 12 -13.35 9.22 -0.33
C LEU A 12 -12.92 7.75 -0.49
N THR A 13 -12.05 7.47 -1.45
CA THR A 13 -11.55 6.11 -1.66
C THR A 13 -10.72 5.64 -0.48
N GLY A 14 -9.84 6.50 0.08
CA GLY A 14 -9.05 6.18 1.26
C GLY A 14 -9.89 5.86 2.50
N ALA A 15 -11.00 6.58 2.69
CA ALA A 15 -11.93 6.26 3.78
C ALA A 15 -12.60 4.88 3.61
N VAL A 16 -12.87 4.46 2.38
CA VAL A 16 -13.45 3.13 2.10
C VAL A 16 -12.41 2.03 2.25
N ILE A 17 -11.22 2.19 1.64
CA ILE A 17 -10.18 1.16 1.68
C ILE A 17 -9.48 1.03 3.04
N SER A 18 -9.77 1.90 3.99
CA SER A 18 -9.35 1.68 5.39
C SER A 18 -10.03 0.46 6.04
N TRP A 19 -11.03 -0.13 5.35
CA TRP A 19 -11.79 -1.31 5.72
C TRP A 19 -11.77 -2.33 4.57
N ASP A 20 -10.69 -2.35 3.78
CA ASP A 20 -10.63 -3.16 2.56
C ASP A 20 -10.76 -4.66 2.84
N HIS A 21 -10.11 -5.21 3.86
CA HIS A 21 -10.23 -6.60 4.26
C HIS A 21 -11.67 -6.95 4.68
N GLU A 22 -12.24 -6.22 5.62
CA GLU A 22 -13.59 -6.48 6.12
C GLU A 22 -14.65 -6.31 5.03
N LEU A 23 -14.46 -5.34 4.14
CA LEU A 23 -15.35 -5.13 3.00
C LEU A 23 -15.22 -6.26 1.96
N ASP A 24 -14.00 -6.71 1.69
CA ASP A 24 -13.77 -7.80 0.74
C ASP A 24 -14.37 -9.12 1.25
N GLU A 25 -14.15 -9.45 2.52
CA GLU A 25 -14.76 -10.61 3.17
C GLU A 25 -16.28 -10.55 3.17
N LEU A 26 -16.85 -9.39 3.51
CA LEU A 26 -18.31 -9.20 3.51
C LEU A 26 -18.93 -9.36 2.11
N LEU A 27 -18.24 -8.87 1.09
CA LEU A 27 -18.72 -8.89 -0.29
C LEU A 27 -18.48 -10.24 -0.98
N ASN A 28 -17.43 -10.96 -0.58
CA ASN A 28 -16.93 -12.16 -1.26
C ASN A 28 -16.70 -13.35 -0.33
N PRO A 29 -17.67 -13.74 0.54
CA PRO A 29 -17.49 -14.85 1.48
C PRO A 29 -17.21 -16.17 0.77
N HIS A 30 -17.65 -16.32 -0.48
CA HIS A 30 -17.39 -17.50 -1.31
C HIS A 30 -15.91 -17.69 -1.69
N LEU A 31 -15.11 -16.62 -1.64
CA LEU A 31 -13.65 -16.63 -1.86
C LEU A 31 -12.89 -16.72 -0.53
N THR A 32 -13.38 -16.05 0.50
CA THR A 32 -12.61 -15.80 1.73
C THR A 32 -12.88 -16.81 2.83
N GLU A 33 -14.07 -17.45 2.87
CA GLU A 33 -14.42 -18.44 3.89
C GLU A 33 -13.94 -19.84 3.53
N ALA A 34 -13.25 -20.50 4.47
CA ALA A 34 -12.94 -21.93 4.35
C ALA A 34 -14.18 -22.77 4.66
N VAL A 35 -14.44 -23.78 3.84
CA VAL A 35 -15.64 -24.61 3.92
C VAL A 35 -15.36 -25.99 4.51
N ALA A 36 -14.14 -26.53 4.31
CA ALA A 36 -13.79 -27.86 4.75
C ALA A 36 -13.23 -27.86 6.19
N GLU A 37 -13.65 -28.86 6.96
CA GLU A 37 -13.09 -29.13 8.28
C GLU A 37 -11.88 -30.07 8.15
N GLY A 38 -10.88 -29.87 8.98
CA GLY A 38 -9.71 -30.73 9.05
C GLY A 38 -8.38 -29.98 9.19
N PRO A 39 -7.27 -30.70 9.28
CA PRO A 39 -5.95 -30.09 9.34
C PRO A 39 -5.62 -29.41 8.00
N ALA A 40 -5.03 -28.21 8.06
CA ALA A 40 -4.61 -27.51 6.87
C ALA A 40 -3.47 -28.25 6.16
N ILE A 41 -3.56 -28.31 4.85
CA ILE A 41 -2.46 -28.74 3.97
C ILE A 41 -1.39 -27.65 4.01
N PRO A 42 -0.09 -27.99 4.08
CA PRO A 42 0.98 -27.01 4.06
C PRO A 42 0.86 -26.06 2.85
N SER A 43 0.94 -24.75 3.09
CA SER A 43 0.74 -23.73 2.05
C SER A 43 1.63 -23.92 0.82
N LEU A 44 2.89 -24.36 1.01
CA LEU A 44 3.80 -24.65 -0.11
C LEU A 44 3.35 -25.83 -0.97
N ALA A 45 2.65 -26.80 -0.36
CA ALA A 45 2.05 -27.91 -1.13
C ALA A 45 0.85 -27.40 -1.93
N LEU A 46 0.02 -26.53 -1.34
CA LEU A 46 -1.07 -25.86 -2.06
C LEU A 46 -0.56 -24.99 -3.22
N ALA A 47 0.52 -24.23 -3.01
CA ALA A 47 1.18 -23.46 -4.07
C ALA A 47 1.63 -24.36 -5.23
N SER A 48 2.23 -25.52 -4.93
CA SER A 48 2.63 -26.49 -5.94
C SER A 48 1.43 -27.09 -6.69
N MET A 49 0.29 -27.29 -6.01
CA MET A 49 -0.95 -27.76 -6.65
C MET A 49 -1.52 -26.70 -7.61
N ILE A 50 -1.45 -25.41 -7.25
CA ILE A 50 -1.88 -24.30 -8.12
C ILE A 50 -1.05 -24.31 -9.41
N GLU A 51 0.28 -24.33 -9.28
CA GLU A 51 1.19 -24.34 -10.44
C GLU A 51 1.04 -25.60 -11.32
N ALA A 52 0.73 -26.74 -10.70
CA ALA A 52 0.45 -27.98 -11.43
C ALA A 52 -0.86 -27.91 -12.24
N ARG A 53 -1.88 -27.19 -11.73
CA ARG A 53 -3.17 -27.00 -12.42
C ARG A 53 -3.07 -26.00 -13.58
N ASP A 54 -2.28 -24.95 -13.43
CA ASP A 54 -2.00 -23.99 -14.51
C ASP A 54 -0.49 -23.73 -14.63
N PRO A 55 0.22 -24.49 -15.51
CA PRO A 55 1.66 -24.33 -15.71
C PRO A 55 2.10 -22.97 -16.26
N ARG A 56 1.16 -22.13 -16.74
CA ARG A 56 1.42 -20.76 -17.20
C ARG A 56 1.60 -19.80 -16.05
N ALA A 57 1.09 -20.18 -14.88
CA ALA A 57 1.11 -19.39 -13.65
C ALA A 57 2.33 -19.73 -12.79
N ARG A 58 2.84 -18.72 -12.08
CA ARG A 58 3.80 -18.84 -11.00
C ARG A 58 3.18 -18.27 -9.72
N VAL A 59 3.28 -19.02 -8.64
CA VAL A 59 2.95 -18.50 -7.31
C VAL A 59 4.10 -17.61 -6.84
N THR A 60 3.81 -16.35 -6.56
CA THR A 60 4.78 -15.34 -6.14
C THR A 60 4.54 -14.81 -4.72
N TYR A 61 3.36 -15.05 -4.15
CA TYR A 61 3.05 -14.75 -2.76
C TYR A 61 2.35 -15.95 -2.11
N VAL A 62 2.85 -16.35 -0.93
CA VAL A 62 2.37 -17.52 -0.19
C VAL A 62 2.22 -17.16 1.29
N PRO A 63 1.01 -17.01 1.82
CA PRO A 63 0.77 -17.04 3.25
C PRO A 63 1.16 -18.41 3.81
N LEU A 64 1.99 -18.47 4.84
CA LEU A 64 2.54 -19.72 5.37
C LEU A 64 1.62 -20.43 6.37
N ALA A 65 0.63 -19.71 6.88
CA ALA A 65 -0.42 -20.26 7.74
C ALA A 65 -1.77 -19.64 7.38
N ALA A 66 -2.82 -20.46 7.49
CA ALA A 66 -4.19 -20.00 7.31
C ALA A 66 -4.74 -19.47 8.65
N GLU A 67 -5.56 -18.43 8.58
CA GLU A 67 -6.43 -18.06 9.69
C GLU A 67 -7.55 -19.08 9.85
N PRO A 68 -7.94 -19.39 11.09
CA PRO A 68 -9.07 -20.29 11.32
C PRO A 68 -10.35 -19.78 10.66
N GLY A 69 -10.96 -20.60 9.81
CA GLY A 69 -12.19 -20.27 9.10
C GLY A 69 -12.00 -19.51 7.80
N HIS A 70 -10.76 -19.13 7.44
CA HIS A 70 -10.47 -18.40 6.21
C HIS A 70 -9.76 -19.27 5.16
N SER A 71 -9.97 -18.93 3.90
CA SER A 71 -9.19 -19.45 2.77
C SER A 71 -7.76 -18.89 2.78
N ILE A 72 -6.88 -19.48 1.99
CA ILE A 72 -5.56 -18.90 1.72
C ILE A 72 -5.61 -18.23 0.35
N ASN A 73 -5.23 -16.95 0.30
CA ASN A 73 -5.08 -16.18 -0.93
C ASN A 73 -3.64 -16.23 -1.42
N PHE A 74 -3.40 -16.79 -2.60
CA PHE A 74 -2.09 -16.88 -3.23
C PHE A 74 -1.95 -15.80 -4.31
N GLY A 75 -0.83 -15.06 -4.27
CA GLY A 75 -0.49 -14.12 -5.34
C GLY A 75 0.15 -14.86 -6.52
N ILE A 76 -0.31 -14.50 -7.72
CA ILE A 76 0.05 -15.18 -8.97
C ILE A 76 0.65 -14.18 -9.96
N SER A 77 1.70 -14.60 -10.62
CA SER A 77 2.29 -13.89 -11.76
C SER A 77 2.35 -14.80 -12.98
N PRO A 78 2.24 -14.24 -14.21
CA PRO A 78 2.38 -15.04 -15.43
C PRO A 78 3.85 -15.46 -15.66
N ARG A 79 4.03 -16.65 -16.16
CA ARG A 79 5.33 -17.10 -16.70
C ARG A 79 5.53 -16.58 -18.12
N VAL A 80 6.78 -16.62 -18.59
CA VAL A 80 7.09 -16.35 -19.99
C VAL A 80 6.73 -17.58 -20.83
N ASP A 81 5.98 -17.38 -21.90
CA ASP A 81 5.72 -18.40 -22.91
C ASP A 81 7.01 -18.67 -23.71
N PRO A 82 7.56 -19.89 -23.64
CA PRO A 82 8.80 -20.20 -24.34
C PRO A 82 8.67 -20.15 -25.87
N ALA A 83 7.46 -20.21 -26.42
CA ALA A 83 7.23 -20.16 -27.86
C ALA A 83 7.24 -18.72 -28.39
N THR A 84 6.78 -17.76 -27.61
CA THR A 84 6.62 -16.35 -28.03
C THR A 84 7.61 -15.40 -27.36
N GLY A 85 8.21 -15.82 -26.25
CA GLY A 85 9.06 -14.95 -25.39
C GLY A 85 8.26 -13.85 -24.67
N ARG A 86 6.93 -13.96 -24.60
CA ARG A 86 6.04 -12.99 -23.94
C ARG A 86 5.40 -13.64 -22.72
N LEU A 87 4.96 -12.82 -21.79
CA LEU A 87 4.17 -13.29 -20.65
C LEU A 87 2.84 -13.89 -21.12
N TYR A 88 2.42 -14.99 -20.47
CA TYR A 88 1.08 -15.52 -20.66
C TYR A 88 0.03 -14.52 -20.15
N GLU A 89 -1.09 -14.43 -20.84
CA GLU A 89 -2.28 -13.72 -20.35
C GLU A 89 -3.10 -14.68 -19.47
N LEU A 90 -3.13 -14.46 -18.17
CA LEU A 90 -3.84 -15.34 -17.23
C LEU A 90 -5.28 -14.87 -16.98
N GLY A 91 -5.52 -13.55 -16.96
CA GLY A 91 -6.81 -12.95 -16.57
C GLY A 91 -7.09 -13.06 -15.06
N TYR A 92 -6.08 -13.38 -14.26
CA TYR A 92 -6.14 -13.39 -12.80
C TYR A 92 -4.72 -13.23 -12.23
N ASN A 93 -4.65 -12.68 -11.01
CA ASN A 93 -3.41 -12.56 -10.23
C ASN A 93 -3.58 -13.01 -8.77
N GLU A 94 -4.76 -13.49 -8.39
CA GLU A 94 -5.05 -14.09 -7.09
C GLU A 94 -5.80 -15.42 -7.28
N VAL A 95 -5.47 -16.40 -6.41
CA VAL A 95 -6.14 -17.69 -6.31
C VAL A 95 -6.45 -17.99 -4.86
N PHE A 96 -7.72 -18.22 -4.56
CA PHE A 96 -8.24 -18.55 -3.24
C PHE A 96 -8.40 -20.05 -3.09
N VAL A 97 -7.82 -20.62 -2.03
CA VAL A 97 -7.82 -22.07 -1.81
C VAL A 97 -8.29 -22.40 -0.39
N ASP A 98 -9.19 -23.36 -0.29
CA ASP A 98 -9.58 -23.93 0.99
C ASP A 98 -8.41 -24.73 1.59
N PRO A 99 -7.91 -24.35 2.78
CA PRO A 99 -6.67 -24.91 3.31
C PRO A 99 -6.75 -26.38 3.69
N ALA A 100 -7.94 -26.90 4.06
CA ALA A 100 -8.08 -28.27 4.49
C ALA A 100 -8.27 -29.24 3.32
N SER A 101 -9.03 -28.84 2.29
CA SER A 101 -9.31 -29.68 1.13
C SER A 101 -8.37 -29.47 -0.06
N GLY A 102 -7.68 -28.34 -0.13
CA GLY A 102 -6.92 -27.91 -1.31
C GLY A 102 -7.79 -27.56 -2.51
N ARG A 103 -9.11 -27.39 -2.30
CA ARG A 103 -10.04 -26.98 -3.35
C ARG A 103 -9.87 -25.50 -3.63
N GLU A 104 -9.75 -25.16 -4.89
CA GLU A 104 -9.80 -23.78 -5.35
C GLU A 104 -11.22 -23.23 -5.20
N LEU A 105 -11.38 -22.13 -4.48
CA LEU A 105 -12.66 -21.46 -4.25
C LEU A 105 -12.95 -20.45 -5.38
N GLY A 106 -11.92 -19.80 -5.90
CA GLY A 106 -12.04 -18.88 -7.03
C GLY A 106 -10.71 -18.23 -7.40
N ARG A 107 -10.77 -17.44 -8.46
CA ARG A 107 -9.68 -16.62 -8.98
C ARG A 107 -10.21 -15.25 -9.30
N ARG A 108 -9.39 -14.22 -9.10
CA ARG A 108 -9.73 -12.86 -9.55
C ARG A 108 -8.51 -12.11 -10.04
N GLU A 109 -8.75 -11.07 -10.80
CA GLU A 109 -7.74 -10.07 -11.14
C GLU A 109 -7.89 -8.89 -10.17
N TRP A 110 -7.03 -8.89 -9.13
CA TRP A 110 -6.97 -7.80 -8.17
C TRP A 110 -6.51 -6.52 -8.88
N GLY A 111 -7.25 -5.41 -8.67
CA GLY A 111 -6.96 -4.13 -9.31
C GLY A 111 -7.53 -3.98 -10.73
N ALA A 112 -8.36 -4.91 -11.19
CA ALA A 112 -9.02 -4.80 -12.49
C ALA A 112 -9.81 -3.49 -12.63
N VAL A 113 -9.67 -2.83 -13.79
CA VAL A 113 -10.44 -1.62 -14.12
C VAL A 113 -11.87 -1.98 -14.52
N TRP A 114 -12.06 -3.12 -15.15
CA TRP A 114 -13.34 -3.61 -15.66
C TRP A 114 -13.34 -5.14 -15.84
N PRO A 115 -14.46 -5.84 -15.55
CA PRO A 115 -15.72 -5.30 -15.01
C PRO A 115 -15.63 -4.98 -13.51
N ILE A 116 -16.41 -4.00 -13.03
CA ILE A 116 -16.56 -3.73 -11.60
C ILE A 116 -17.66 -4.66 -11.08
N THR A 117 -17.26 -5.61 -10.23
CA THR A 117 -18.13 -6.61 -9.57
C THR A 117 -17.91 -6.54 -8.07
N THR A 118 -18.61 -7.37 -7.29
CA THR A 118 -18.33 -7.50 -5.85
C THR A 118 -16.89 -7.97 -5.58
N GLU A 119 -16.34 -8.80 -6.46
CA GLU A 119 -14.97 -9.32 -6.34
C GLU A 119 -13.88 -8.31 -6.68
N THR A 120 -14.20 -7.29 -7.49
CA THR A 120 -13.19 -6.33 -7.98
C THR A 120 -13.38 -4.91 -7.44
N VAL A 121 -14.53 -4.57 -6.83
CA VAL A 121 -14.83 -3.18 -6.42
C VAL A 121 -13.86 -2.65 -5.36
N VAL A 122 -13.45 -3.48 -4.39
CA VAL A 122 -12.54 -3.05 -3.32
C VAL A 122 -11.15 -2.79 -3.91
N SER A 123 -10.62 -3.72 -4.69
CA SER A 123 -9.32 -3.55 -5.37
C SER A 123 -9.34 -2.43 -6.40
N PHE A 124 -10.47 -2.21 -7.11
CA PHE A 124 -10.67 -1.06 -7.99
C PHE A 124 -10.53 0.26 -7.21
N LEU A 125 -11.20 0.39 -6.06
CA LEU A 125 -11.11 1.59 -5.22
C LEU A 125 -9.70 1.78 -4.65
N TYR A 126 -9.01 0.69 -4.34
CA TYR A 126 -7.64 0.71 -3.86
C TYR A 126 -6.68 1.29 -4.92
N VAL A 127 -6.73 0.77 -6.14
CA VAL A 127 -5.90 1.28 -7.26
C VAL A 127 -6.32 2.70 -7.64
N LEU A 128 -7.62 3.03 -7.61
CA LEU A 128 -8.11 4.39 -7.85
C LEU A 128 -7.54 5.39 -6.84
N HIS A 129 -7.35 4.97 -5.58
CA HIS A 129 -6.83 5.80 -4.51
C HIS A 129 -5.40 6.31 -4.78
N TYR A 130 -4.49 5.45 -5.20
CA TYR A 130 -3.08 5.82 -5.32
C TYR A 130 -2.62 6.13 -6.75
N SER A 131 -3.36 5.70 -7.78
CA SER A 131 -2.94 5.83 -9.18
C SER A 131 -4.01 6.38 -10.13
N LEU A 132 -5.27 6.55 -9.67
CA LEU A 132 -6.42 6.97 -10.48
C LEU A 132 -6.69 6.07 -11.69
N HIS A 133 -6.20 4.84 -11.69
CA HIS A 133 -6.23 3.94 -12.85
C HIS A 133 -5.68 4.59 -14.13
N VAL A 134 -4.73 5.52 -14.03
CA VAL A 134 -4.09 6.08 -15.22
C VAL A 134 -3.36 4.93 -15.93
N PRO A 135 -3.71 4.65 -17.19
CA PRO A 135 -3.12 3.53 -17.90
C PRO A 135 -1.64 3.78 -18.22
N GLU A 136 -0.95 2.70 -18.57
CA GLU A 136 0.39 2.80 -19.14
C GLU A 136 0.37 3.67 -20.38
N LEU A 137 1.27 4.65 -20.45
CA LEU A 137 1.48 5.52 -21.59
C LEU A 137 2.98 5.57 -21.90
N TRP A 138 3.33 5.35 -23.14
CA TRP A 138 4.73 5.36 -23.62
C TRP A 138 5.67 4.42 -22.87
N GLY A 139 5.18 3.25 -22.45
CA GLY A 139 5.96 2.26 -21.70
C GLY A 139 6.17 2.60 -20.22
N ILE A 140 5.46 3.60 -19.66
CA ILE A 140 5.52 3.98 -18.26
C ILE A 140 4.17 3.71 -17.60
N GLU A 141 4.17 2.88 -16.55
CA GLU A 141 2.98 2.55 -15.76
C GLU A 141 2.73 3.53 -14.61
N LEU A 142 3.77 4.25 -14.17
CA LEU A 142 3.76 5.06 -12.96
C LEU A 142 3.12 6.45 -13.10
N TRP A 143 2.54 6.79 -14.26
CA TRP A 143 1.96 8.13 -14.48
C TRP A 143 0.93 8.54 -13.42
N GLY A 144 0.06 7.62 -13.04
CA GLY A 144 -0.95 7.87 -12.01
C GLY A 144 -0.32 8.09 -10.64
N VAL A 145 0.63 7.24 -10.27
CA VAL A 145 1.38 7.32 -9.01
C VAL A 145 2.15 8.64 -8.93
N TRP A 146 2.85 9.02 -9.99
CA TRP A 146 3.58 10.30 -10.04
C TRP A 146 2.65 11.50 -9.98
N LEU A 147 1.52 11.45 -10.70
CA LEU A 147 0.51 12.51 -10.64
C LEU A 147 0.00 12.71 -9.21
N MET A 148 -0.38 11.61 -8.52
CA MET A 148 -0.85 11.67 -7.14
C MET A 148 0.23 12.12 -6.17
N GLY A 149 1.48 11.70 -6.38
CA GLY A 149 2.63 12.17 -5.62
C GLY A 149 2.89 13.68 -5.78
N ILE A 150 2.79 14.21 -7.00
CA ILE A 150 2.89 15.65 -7.27
C ILE A 150 1.76 16.42 -6.58
N VAL A 151 0.52 15.93 -6.67
CA VAL A 151 -0.62 16.51 -5.95
C VAL A 151 -0.37 16.54 -4.44
N ALA A 152 0.20 15.47 -3.88
CA ALA A 152 0.53 15.40 -2.46
C ALA A 152 1.65 16.37 -2.05
N ILE A 153 2.66 16.61 -2.90
CA ILE A 153 3.68 17.67 -2.68
C ILE A 153 3.01 19.05 -2.64
N VAL A 154 2.16 19.34 -3.61
CA VAL A 154 1.42 20.61 -3.66
C VAL A 154 0.57 20.77 -2.39
N TRP A 155 -0.11 19.74 -1.98
CA TRP A 155 -0.91 19.74 -0.74
C TRP A 155 -0.05 19.92 0.51
N THR A 156 1.11 19.27 0.59
CA THR A 156 2.07 19.45 1.70
C THR A 156 2.50 20.92 1.82
N ILE A 157 2.82 21.56 0.69
CA ILE A 157 3.16 23.01 0.66
C ILE A 157 1.94 23.85 1.07
N ASP A 158 0.75 23.51 0.56
CA ASP A 158 -0.48 24.25 0.84
C ASP A 158 -0.87 24.19 2.32
N CYS A 159 -0.54 23.12 3.05
CA CYS A 159 -0.69 23.05 4.50
C CYS A 159 0.04 24.21 5.21
N PHE A 160 1.26 24.54 4.79
CA PHE A 160 2.01 25.66 5.38
C PHE A 160 1.49 27.02 4.91
N VAL A 161 1.14 27.14 3.64
CA VAL A 161 0.56 28.37 3.08
C VAL A 161 -0.78 28.66 3.77
N GLY A 162 -1.67 27.66 3.84
CA GLY A 162 -2.96 27.77 4.52
C GLY A 162 -2.82 28.17 5.98
N PHE A 163 -1.93 27.52 6.72
CA PHE A 163 -1.62 27.87 8.11
C PHE A 163 -1.16 29.33 8.23
N TYR A 164 -0.19 29.73 7.39
CA TYR A 164 0.32 31.10 7.37
C TYR A 164 -0.76 32.14 7.11
N LEU A 165 -1.70 31.90 6.20
CA LEU A 165 -2.80 32.79 5.88
C LEU A 165 -3.80 32.97 7.04
N THR A 166 -3.83 32.07 8.01
CA THR A 166 -4.67 32.23 9.21
C THR A 166 -4.05 33.16 10.25
N LEU A 167 -2.74 33.44 10.17
CA LEU A 167 -2.03 34.23 11.16
C LEU A 167 -2.48 35.69 11.13
N PRO A 168 -2.56 36.35 12.30
CA PRO A 168 -2.97 37.76 12.35
C PRO A 168 -1.94 38.67 11.72
N ARG A 169 -2.39 39.57 10.85
CA ARG A 169 -1.50 40.59 10.19
C ARG A 169 -0.76 41.41 11.25
N ARG A 170 0.50 41.73 10.97
CA ARG A 170 1.25 42.70 11.76
C ARG A 170 0.55 44.07 11.62
N LEU A 171 0.12 44.64 12.74
CA LEU A 171 -0.43 46.02 12.75
C LEU A 171 0.74 47.01 12.86
N ALA A 172 0.65 48.10 12.12
CA ALA A 172 1.53 49.25 12.33
C ALA A 172 1.37 49.78 13.77
N PRO A 173 2.42 50.30 14.40
CA PRO A 173 2.34 50.86 15.74
C PRO A 173 1.32 52.01 15.76
N ALA A 174 0.22 51.84 16.47
CA ALA A 174 -0.78 52.89 16.65
C ALA A 174 -0.63 53.48 18.06
N PRO A 175 -0.50 54.82 18.20
CA PRO A 175 -0.03 55.45 19.45
C PRO A 175 -0.96 55.37 20.67
N ARG A 176 -2.14 54.88 20.61
CA ARG A 176 -3.09 54.95 21.77
C ARG A 176 -4.17 53.86 21.93
N ARG A 177 -4.07 52.75 21.21
CA ARG A 177 -5.02 51.63 21.47
C ARG A 177 -4.33 50.56 22.31
N ARG A 178 -5.03 50.04 23.35
CA ARG A 178 -4.66 48.77 24.00
C ARG A 178 -4.49 47.74 22.92
N ALA A 179 -3.25 47.40 22.62
CA ALA A 179 -2.94 46.40 21.62
C ALA A 179 -3.50 45.06 22.10
N ASN A 180 -4.54 44.57 21.44
CA ASN A 180 -5.02 43.21 21.68
C ASN A 180 -3.83 42.27 21.50
N SER A 181 -3.67 41.30 22.38
CA SER A 181 -2.58 40.32 22.30
C SER A 181 -2.64 39.59 20.95
N TRP A 182 -1.49 39.11 20.47
CA TRP A 182 -1.41 38.35 19.22
C TRP A 182 -2.41 37.17 19.22
N TRP A 183 -2.54 36.45 20.34
CA TRP A 183 -3.47 35.36 20.52
C TRP A 183 -4.95 35.79 20.45
N SER A 184 -5.32 36.92 21.04
CA SER A 184 -6.71 37.39 20.94
C SER A 184 -7.12 37.76 19.52
N ARG A 185 -6.15 38.13 18.68
CA ARG A 185 -6.36 38.41 17.24
C ARG A 185 -6.41 37.15 16.40
N TRP A 186 -5.74 36.05 16.82
CA TRP A 186 -5.75 34.76 16.10
C TRP A 186 -6.93 33.87 16.51
N LYS A 187 -7.40 34.00 17.74
CA LYS A 187 -8.54 33.22 18.25
C LYS A 187 -9.75 33.14 17.30
N PRO A 188 -10.17 34.24 16.60
CA PRO A 188 -11.27 34.18 15.63
C PRO A 188 -11.03 33.25 14.44
N ALA A 189 -9.78 32.92 14.12
CA ALA A 189 -9.47 31.96 13.06
C ALA A 189 -9.87 30.51 13.44
N TRP A 190 -9.91 30.20 14.71
CA TRP A 190 -10.27 28.92 15.27
C TRP A 190 -11.78 28.75 15.57
N GLN A 191 -12.59 29.77 15.24
CA GLN A 191 -14.00 29.82 15.60
C GLN A 191 -14.89 29.92 14.36
N ILE A 192 -16.04 29.23 14.42
CA ILE A 192 -17.09 29.28 13.42
C ILE A 192 -18.17 30.24 13.92
N LYS A 193 -18.50 31.29 13.18
CA LYS A 193 -19.57 32.22 13.49
C LYS A 193 -20.85 31.78 12.81
N THR A 194 -21.82 31.32 13.57
CA THR A 194 -23.09 30.77 13.06
C THR A 194 -24.11 31.81 12.62
N GLY A 195 -23.95 33.09 13.02
CA GLY A 195 -24.88 34.19 12.70
C GLY A 195 -24.55 34.99 11.47
N GLY A 196 -23.91 34.40 10.44
CA GLY A 196 -23.51 35.10 9.20
C GLY A 196 -24.23 34.59 7.96
N SER A 197 -23.87 35.17 6.78
CA SER A 197 -24.28 34.60 5.49
C SER A 197 -23.73 33.18 5.30
N ALA A 198 -24.35 32.38 4.45
CA ALA A 198 -23.88 31.02 4.10
C ALA A 198 -22.42 31.00 3.65
N TYR A 199 -22.03 31.99 2.84
CA TYR A 199 -20.62 32.16 2.42
C TYR A 199 -19.68 32.36 3.61
N ARG A 200 -20.06 33.20 4.57
CA ARG A 200 -19.24 33.46 5.77
C ARG A 200 -19.12 32.23 6.64
N ILE A 201 -20.21 31.50 6.84
CA ILE A 201 -20.22 30.27 7.63
C ILE A 201 -19.31 29.22 6.96
N ASN A 202 -19.46 29.02 5.66
CA ASN A 202 -18.62 28.06 4.90
C ASN A 202 -17.14 28.42 4.96
N PHE A 203 -16.79 29.72 4.83
CA PHE A 203 -15.41 30.19 4.98
C PHE A 203 -14.86 29.92 6.38
N ASP A 204 -15.65 30.21 7.44
CA ASP A 204 -15.21 29.98 8.82
C ASP A 204 -15.08 28.47 9.12
N ILE A 205 -15.97 27.61 8.59
CA ILE A 205 -15.86 26.15 8.67
C ILE A 205 -14.56 25.69 8.02
N HIS A 206 -14.35 26.05 6.78
CA HIS A 206 -13.13 25.64 6.05
C HIS A 206 -11.86 26.06 6.82
N ARG A 207 -11.77 27.30 7.26
CA ARG A 207 -10.62 27.82 7.98
C ARG A 207 -10.40 27.17 9.33
N ALA A 208 -11.45 27.09 10.16
CA ALA A 208 -11.36 26.54 11.50
C ALA A 208 -11.09 25.04 11.49
N PHE A 209 -11.79 24.30 10.61
CA PHE A 209 -11.60 22.87 10.48
C PHE A 209 -10.19 22.53 9.98
N SER A 210 -9.69 23.27 8.99
CA SER A 210 -8.31 23.11 8.51
C SER A 210 -7.28 23.36 9.61
N LEU A 211 -7.52 24.33 10.50
CA LEU A 211 -6.64 24.56 11.66
C LEU A 211 -6.73 23.44 12.71
N TRP A 212 -7.92 22.94 13.00
CA TRP A 212 -8.10 21.87 13.99
C TRP A 212 -7.45 20.56 13.55
N THR A 213 -7.49 20.27 12.25
CA THR A 213 -6.95 19.04 11.68
C THR A 213 -5.58 19.22 11.00
N TRP A 214 -4.97 20.41 11.13
CA TRP A 214 -3.76 20.78 10.37
C TRP A 214 -2.63 19.75 10.48
N VAL A 215 -2.33 19.28 11.69
CA VAL A 215 -1.26 18.29 11.92
C VAL A 215 -1.58 16.98 11.20
N LEU A 216 -2.81 16.51 11.27
CA LEU A 216 -3.24 15.28 10.60
C LEU A 216 -3.18 15.43 9.08
N LEU A 217 -3.68 16.55 8.55
CA LEU A 217 -3.64 16.84 7.11
C LEU A 217 -2.20 16.92 6.60
N PHE A 218 -1.30 17.54 7.38
CA PHE A 218 0.11 17.61 7.03
C PHE A 218 0.76 16.21 7.04
N ILE A 219 0.51 15.39 8.06
CA ILE A 219 1.04 14.02 8.13
C ILE A 219 0.56 13.21 6.92
N VAL A 220 -0.74 13.24 6.61
CA VAL A 220 -1.29 12.49 5.46
C VAL A 220 -0.72 13.00 4.15
N ALA A 221 -0.61 14.31 3.94
CA ALA A 221 -0.02 14.87 2.72
C ALA A 221 1.46 14.50 2.57
N PHE A 222 2.22 14.59 3.66
CA PHE A 222 3.64 14.26 3.69
C PHE A 222 3.87 12.77 3.42
N THR A 223 3.14 11.88 4.08
CA THR A 223 3.26 10.43 3.87
C THR A 223 2.80 10.03 2.47
N ALA A 224 1.74 10.65 1.94
CA ALA A 224 1.27 10.37 0.59
C ALA A 224 2.34 10.65 -0.47
N PHE A 225 3.06 11.78 -0.41
CA PHE A 225 4.13 12.03 -1.38
C PHE A 225 5.36 11.15 -1.11
N SER A 226 5.67 10.87 0.17
CA SER A 226 6.83 10.04 0.51
C SER A 226 6.67 8.59 0.05
N LEU A 227 5.45 8.08 0.00
CA LEU A 227 5.15 6.75 -0.53
C LEU A 227 5.11 6.75 -2.06
N ASN A 228 4.36 7.67 -2.68
CA ASN A 228 4.17 7.69 -4.14
C ASN A 228 5.43 8.11 -4.91
N LEU A 229 6.30 8.93 -4.32
CA LEU A 229 7.54 9.41 -4.93
C LEU A 229 8.75 9.04 -4.07
N TYR A 230 8.74 7.81 -3.55
CA TYR A 230 9.81 7.35 -2.65
C TYR A 230 11.18 7.42 -3.32
N SER A 231 11.33 6.76 -4.45
CA SER A 231 12.62 6.67 -5.18
C SER A 231 12.98 7.96 -5.89
N GLU A 232 12.00 8.71 -6.39
CA GLU A 232 12.22 9.91 -7.21
C GLU A 232 12.52 11.14 -6.37
N VAL A 233 11.88 11.28 -5.20
CA VAL A 233 11.95 12.52 -4.39
C VAL A 233 12.34 12.24 -2.94
N PHE A 234 11.61 11.35 -2.25
CA PHE A 234 11.73 11.22 -0.80
C PHE A 234 13.10 10.65 -0.40
N HIS A 235 13.50 9.51 -0.93
CA HIS A 235 14.77 8.88 -0.63
C HIS A 235 15.99 9.76 -1.00
N PRO A 236 16.08 10.37 -2.21
CA PRO A 236 17.16 11.28 -2.54
C PRO A 236 17.25 12.53 -1.64
N LEU A 237 16.09 13.03 -1.16
CA LEU A 237 16.06 14.17 -0.24
C LEU A 237 16.53 13.77 1.15
N MET A 238 16.01 12.65 1.67
CA MET A 238 16.35 12.14 3.01
C MET A 238 17.82 11.75 3.10
N SER A 239 18.40 11.16 2.06
CA SER A 239 19.81 10.76 2.00
C SER A 239 20.78 11.96 2.07
N ARG A 240 20.29 13.20 1.86
CA ARG A 240 21.10 14.44 2.04
C ARG A 240 21.10 14.95 3.47
N VAL A 241 20.11 14.57 4.27
CA VAL A 241 19.92 15.10 5.64
C VAL A 241 20.10 14.05 6.71
N SER A 242 20.10 12.76 6.36
CA SER A 242 20.26 11.63 7.26
C SER A 242 20.95 10.48 6.55
N GLU A 243 21.65 9.62 7.29
CA GLU A 243 22.07 8.33 6.79
C GLU A 243 20.83 7.42 6.65
N VAL A 244 20.49 7.08 5.41
CA VAL A 244 19.42 6.14 5.09
C VAL A 244 20.06 4.80 4.76
N THR A 245 19.68 3.75 5.49
CA THR A 245 20.10 2.40 5.17
C THR A 245 19.52 2.01 3.81
N PRO A 246 20.36 1.68 2.80
CA PRO A 246 19.86 1.24 1.50
C PRO A 246 19.03 -0.03 1.67
N THR A 247 17.90 -0.06 1.00
CA THR A 247 17.12 -1.31 0.89
C THR A 247 17.78 -2.24 -0.14
N PRO A 248 17.51 -3.55 -0.08
CA PRO A 248 17.99 -4.47 -1.11
C PRO A 248 17.54 -4.10 -2.52
N PHE A 249 16.39 -3.42 -2.64
CA PHE A 249 15.82 -2.95 -3.91
C PHE A 249 16.61 -1.77 -4.51
N ASP A 250 17.13 -0.87 -3.66
CA ASP A 250 17.94 0.28 -4.11
C ASP A 250 19.28 -0.14 -4.75
N GLN A 251 19.72 -1.37 -4.50
CA GLN A 251 20.99 -1.91 -4.99
C GLN A 251 20.85 -2.69 -6.31
N ARG A 252 19.66 -2.73 -6.90
CA ARG A 252 19.36 -3.51 -8.09
C ARG A 252 18.62 -2.69 -9.12
N GLU A 253 18.89 -2.98 -10.37
CA GLU A 253 18.10 -2.47 -11.47
C GLU A 253 16.82 -3.28 -11.60
N LEU A 254 15.72 -2.60 -11.85
CA LEU A 254 14.43 -3.24 -12.15
C LEU A 254 14.54 -3.95 -13.51
N ALA A 255 14.25 -5.23 -13.53
CA ALA A 255 14.19 -5.99 -14.77
C ALA A 255 13.05 -5.52 -15.68
N ASP A 256 13.17 -5.79 -16.96
CA ASP A 256 12.05 -5.62 -17.90
C ASP A 256 10.87 -6.50 -17.43
N ARG A 257 9.70 -5.90 -17.27
CA ARG A 257 8.49 -6.60 -16.83
C ARG A 257 8.12 -7.79 -17.72
N HIS A 258 8.49 -7.74 -19.02
CA HIS A 258 8.28 -8.84 -19.95
C HIS A 258 9.35 -9.93 -19.87
N GLN A 259 10.40 -9.71 -19.08
CA GLN A 259 11.49 -10.64 -18.84
C GLN A 259 11.75 -10.77 -17.32
N PRO A 260 10.79 -11.31 -16.56
CA PRO A 260 10.91 -11.44 -15.12
C PRO A 260 12.10 -12.33 -14.74
N ILE A 261 12.74 -12.00 -13.63
CA ILE A 261 13.84 -12.79 -13.09
C ILE A 261 13.27 -14.06 -12.45
N GLU A 262 13.64 -15.21 -12.99
CA GLU A 262 13.24 -16.50 -12.42
C GLU A 262 14.10 -16.86 -11.20
N PRO A 263 13.49 -17.32 -10.09
CA PRO A 263 14.25 -17.75 -8.91
C PRO A 263 14.95 -19.09 -9.20
N ILE A 264 16.20 -19.19 -8.73
CA ILE A 264 16.96 -20.46 -8.76
C ILE A 264 16.78 -21.20 -7.43
N VAL A 265 16.64 -20.44 -6.33
CA VAL A 265 16.44 -21.00 -5.00
C VAL A 265 14.96 -21.21 -4.74
N SER A 266 14.61 -22.31 -4.05
CA SER A 266 13.22 -22.64 -3.73
C SER A 266 12.70 -21.90 -2.49
N PHE A 267 11.40 -21.71 -2.38
CA PHE A 267 10.73 -21.18 -1.18
C PHE A 267 11.15 -21.89 0.11
N PRO A 268 11.12 -23.24 0.21
CA PRO A 268 11.53 -23.93 1.43
C PRO A 268 12.93 -23.55 1.89
N THR A 269 13.90 -23.49 0.97
CA THR A 269 15.29 -23.15 1.28
C THR A 269 15.43 -21.73 1.84
N VAL A 270 14.68 -20.77 1.28
CA VAL A 270 14.69 -19.39 1.74
C VAL A 270 14.04 -19.28 3.12
N ILE A 271 12.89 -19.92 3.34
CA ILE A 271 12.19 -19.94 4.63
C ILE A 271 13.08 -20.53 5.73
N GLU A 272 13.75 -21.67 5.47
CA GLU A 272 14.66 -22.26 6.43
C GLU A 272 15.79 -21.29 6.86
N ARG A 273 16.40 -20.61 5.89
CA ARG A 273 17.43 -19.60 6.15
C ARG A 273 16.87 -18.40 6.93
N ALA A 274 15.69 -17.94 6.55
CA ALA A 274 15.03 -16.82 7.19
C ALA A 274 14.67 -17.12 8.66
N VAL A 275 14.17 -18.32 8.95
CA VAL A 275 13.87 -18.75 10.32
C VAL A 275 15.14 -18.82 11.18
N VAL A 276 16.26 -19.28 10.63
CA VAL A 276 17.55 -19.31 11.35
C VAL A 276 18.01 -17.88 11.66
N GLU A 277 17.94 -16.98 10.68
CA GLU A 277 18.36 -15.57 10.84
C GLU A 277 17.46 -14.82 11.82
N ALA A 278 16.12 -15.00 11.73
CA ALA A 278 15.17 -14.39 12.65
C ALA A 278 15.43 -14.80 14.10
N ARG A 279 15.67 -16.09 14.35
CA ARG A 279 16.04 -16.60 15.68
C ARG A 279 17.35 -16.01 16.19
N ALA A 280 18.36 -15.86 15.33
CA ALA A 280 19.63 -15.23 15.69
C ALA A 280 19.45 -13.75 16.09
N ARG A 281 18.43 -13.08 15.56
CA ARG A 281 18.01 -11.70 15.92
C ARG A 281 17.11 -11.64 17.16
N GLY A 282 16.71 -12.79 17.69
CA GLY A 282 15.83 -12.87 18.86
C GLY A 282 14.33 -12.68 18.54
N TRP A 283 13.95 -12.76 17.26
CA TRP A 283 12.53 -12.69 16.87
C TRP A 283 11.78 -13.95 17.33
N GLN A 284 10.59 -13.75 17.84
CA GLN A 284 9.74 -14.83 18.37
C GLN A 284 8.60 -15.20 17.41
N GLU A 285 8.24 -14.28 16.52
CA GLU A 285 7.16 -14.45 15.56
C GLU A 285 7.54 -15.56 14.55
N PRO A 286 6.58 -16.40 14.14
CA PRO A 286 6.78 -17.37 13.08
C PRO A 286 6.92 -16.67 11.72
N ALA A 287 7.46 -17.38 10.73
CA ALA A 287 7.35 -16.94 9.34
C ALA A 287 5.88 -16.96 8.93
N GLY A 288 5.31 -15.81 8.62
CA GLY A 288 3.91 -15.59 8.30
C GLY A 288 3.61 -15.66 6.81
N ASP A 289 4.53 -15.13 5.97
CA ASP A 289 4.45 -15.21 4.52
C ASP A 289 5.81 -15.35 3.86
N ILE A 290 5.79 -15.65 2.57
CA ILE A 290 6.93 -15.50 1.67
C ILE A 290 6.45 -14.91 0.35
N ASN A 291 7.16 -13.93 -0.15
CA ASN A 291 6.94 -13.35 -1.47
C ASN A 291 8.21 -13.42 -2.32
N TYR A 292 8.02 -13.36 -3.63
CA TYR A 292 9.11 -13.25 -4.61
C TYR A 292 8.85 -12.11 -5.58
N ASP A 293 9.67 -11.09 -5.51
CA ASP A 293 9.65 -9.98 -6.46
C ASP A 293 10.46 -10.37 -7.72
N GLN A 294 9.76 -10.60 -8.81
CA GLN A 294 10.36 -11.00 -10.09
C GLN A 294 11.06 -9.84 -10.81
N GLY A 295 10.73 -8.59 -10.47
CA GLY A 295 11.39 -7.41 -11.03
C GLY A 295 12.79 -7.21 -10.49
N TYR A 296 13.02 -7.54 -9.23
CA TYR A 296 14.32 -7.41 -8.57
C TYR A 296 15.02 -8.74 -8.29
N GLY A 297 14.31 -9.85 -8.45
CA GLY A 297 14.85 -11.18 -8.13
C GLY A 297 15.11 -11.36 -6.63
N ILE A 298 14.21 -10.86 -5.79
CA ILE A 298 14.35 -10.83 -4.34
C ILE A 298 13.20 -11.60 -3.70
N PHE A 299 13.52 -12.47 -2.75
CA PHE A 299 12.57 -13.04 -1.81
C PHE A 299 12.41 -12.13 -0.60
N GLY A 300 11.18 -11.94 -0.13
CA GLY A 300 10.85 -11.39 1.17
C GLY A 300 10.18 -12.45 2.04
N VAL A 301 10.61 -12.59 3.30
CA VAL A 301 9.94 -13.43 4.31
C VAL A 301 9.50 -12.55 5.45
N GLY A 302 8.19 -12.45 5.66
CA GLY A 302 7.56 -11.71 6.75
C GLY A 302 7.42 -12.57 8.00
N PHE A 303 7.54 -11.94 9.18
CA PHE A 303 7.43 -12.64 10.47
C PHE A 303 6.29 -12.05 11.28
N PHE A 304 5.19 -12.79 11.39
CA PHE A 304 3.97 -12.42 12.11
C PHE A 304 3.08 -13.65 12.36
N HIS A 305 2.15 -13.54 13.28
CA HIS A 305 1.13 -14.57 13.49
C HIS A 305 0.01 -14.46 12.45
N PRO A 306 -0.69 -15.55 12.12
CA PRO A 306 -1.84 -15.50 11.23
C PRO A 306 -2.84 -14.43 11.68
N GLY A 307 -3.30 -13.58 10.75
CA GLY A 307 -4.20 -12.45 11.04
C GLY A 307 -3.52 -11.18 11.56
N ASP A 308 -2.20 -11.15 11.68
CA ASP A 308 -1.44 -9.97 12.13
C ASP A 308 -0.43 -9.51 11.05
N ASP A 309 -0.84 -9.58 9.80
CA ASP A 309 -0.06 -9.17 8.64
C ASP A 309 0.24 -7.66 8.59
N HIS A 310 -0.54 -6.86 9.31
CA HIS A 310 -0.26 -5.43 9.51
C HIS A 310 0.75 -5.14 10.63
N GLY A 311 1.13 -6.15 11.41
CA GLY A 311 2.01 -6.04 12.56
C GLY A 311 1.37 -5.43 13.80
N SER A 312 1.65 -6.00 14.96
CA SER A 312 1.04 -5.66 16.26
C SER A 312 1.20 -4.19 16.70
N ALA A 313 2.12 -3.45 16.07
CA ALA A 313 2.36 -2.03 16.36
C ALA A 313 1.85 -1.09 15.24
N GLY A 314 1.17 -1.60 14.21
CA GLY A 314 0.73 -0.81 13.05
C GLY A 314 1.86 -0.25 12.18
N VAL A 315 3.06 -0.82 12.30
CA VAL A 315 4.27 -0.40 11.57
C VAL A 315 4.65 -1.42 10.49
N GLY A 316 3.81 -2.44 10.31
CA GLY A 316 4.08 -3.61 9.47
C GLY A 316 4.95 -4.65 10.18
N PRO A 317 4.90 -5.91 9.74
CA PRO A 317 5.76 -6.97 10.27
C PRO A 317 7.20 -6.79 9.81
N PRO A 318 8.18 -7.32 10.55
CA PRO A 318 9.56 -7.33 10.09
C PRO A 318 9.75 -8.31 8.93
N TYR A 319 10.54 -7.91 7.94
CA TYR A 319 10.91 -8.72 6.78
C TYR A 319 12.39 -8.99 6.70
N LEU A 320 12.76 -10.19 6.24
CA LEU A 320 14.12 -10.56 5.83
C LEU A 320 14.15 -10.80 4.32
N TYR A 321 15.16 -10.25 3.65
CA TYR A 321 15.28 -10.32 2.20
C TYR A 321 16.42 -11.22 1.76
N TYR A 322 16.20 -11.97 0.68
CA TYR A 322 17.14 -12.95 0.16
C TYR A 322 17.25 -12.88 -1.36
N ASP A 323 18.45 -13.11 -1.86
CA ASP A 323 18.72 -13.17 -3.30
C ASP A 323 18.03 -14.39 -3.92
N GLY A 324 17.28 -14.20 -5.03
CA GLY A 324 16.59 -15.26 -5.75
C GLY A 324 17.52 -16.25 -6.46
N ARG A 325 18.80 -15.91 -6.66
CA ARG A 325 19.76 -16.76 -7.38
C ARG A 325 20.47 -17.72 -6.44
N ASP A 326 21.01 -17.25 -5.33
CA ASP A 326 21.83 -18.04 -4.41
C ASP A 326 21.24 -18.15 -2.98
N GLY A 327 20.18 -17.42 -2.69
CA GLY A 327 19.52 -17.40 -1.40
C GLY A 327 20.37 -16.79 -0.29
N ARG A 328 21.31 -15.91 -0.62
CA ARG A 328 22.05 -15.16 0.41
C ARG A 328 21.15 -14.11 1.02
N PHE A 329 21.39 -13.82 2.28
CA PHE A 329 20.76 -12.68 2.98
C PHE A 329 21.25 -11.35 2.38
N LEU A 330 20.34 -10.37 2.23
CA LEU A 330 20.57 -9.06 1.60
C LEU A 330 20.56 -7.93 2.62
#